data_98c2746f1e2101f7d3bb52d76870957f
#
_entry.id   98c2746f1e2101f7d3bb52d76870957f
#
_cell.length_a   1.000
_cell.length_b   1.000
_cell.length_c   1.000
_cell.angle_alpha   90.00
_cell.angle_beta   90.00
_cell.angle_gamma   90.00
#
_symmetry.space_group_name_H-M   'P 1'
#
loop_
_entity.id
_entity.type
_entity.pdbx_description
1 polymer ?
#
loop_
_entity_poly.entity_id
_entity_poly.type
_entity_poly.pdbx_seq_one_letter_code
_entity_poly.pdbx_strand_id
1 'polypeptide(L)'
;MKIIDAHLHIFPSEPGTDAMARGVGHENSVEHLRQVYGELEIVHGVVMGNRSLETGFHNYPRDLFHYCVGLDSLVLDRGRNIPADLPDQVEEHLKRDNCCGVKLYPGYNRIWLSDDCYQPIYDLAARYDKPVAIHMGLTAFSRAHLKYCHPLTLDEVAAD
;
A
#
# COMPACT_ATOMS: atom_id res chain seq x y z
N MET A 1 -19.68 11.38 -14.47
CA MET A 1 -18.91 10.12 -14.85
C MET A 1 -18.49 9.45 -13.57
N LYS A 2 -18.73 8.16 -13.41
CA LYS A 2 -18.30 7.43 -12.20
C LYS A 2 -16.79 7.29 -12.19
N ILE A 3 -16.15 7.60 -11.07
CA ILE A 3 -14.69 7.59 -10.87
C ILE A 3 -14.33 6.54 -9.83
N ILE A 4 -13.22 5.86 -10.01
CA ILE A 4 -12.56 5.04 -8.99
C ILE A 4 -11.25 5.73 -8.61
N ASP A 5 -11.06 6.02 -7.33
CA ASP A 5 -9.79 6.48 -6.79
C ASP A 5 -8.86 5.28 -6.59
N ALA A 6 -7.96 5.09 -7.53
CA ALA A 6 -7.07 3.91 -7.55
C ALA A 6 -5.88 4.00 -6.58
N HIS A 7 -5.70 5.11 -5.86
CA HIS A 7 -4.55 5.28 -4.97
C HIS A 7 -4.82 6.31 -3.88
N LEU A 8 -5.22 5.86 -2.72
CA LEU A 8 -5.34 6.72 -1.55
C LEU A 8 -4.65 6.10 -0.32
N HIS A 9 -4.39 6.97 0.65
CA HIS A 9 -3.99 6.58 2.00
C HIS A 9 -5.02 7.09 2.99
N ILE A 10 -5.47 6.25 3.90
CA ILE A 10 -6.39 6.60 4.97
C ILE A 10 -5.93 5.95 6.28
N PHE A 11 -5.88 6.73 7.34
CA PHE A 11 -5.37 6.32 8.65
C PHE A 11 -6.35 6.68 9.77
N PRO A 12 -7.59 6.17 9.75
CA PRO A 12 -8.55 6.47 10.80
C PRO A 12 -7.97 6.07 12.15
N SER A 13 -8.10 6.95 13.13
CA SER A 13 -7.68 6.71 14.52
C SER A 13 -6.17 6.64 14.75
N GLU A 14 -5.32 7.07 13.81
CA GLU A 14 -3.88 7.19 14.08
C GLU A 14 -3.52 8.53 14.71
N PRO A 15 -2.76 8.55 15.82
CA PRO A 15 -2.28 9.78 16.42
C PRO A 15 -1.51 10.66 15.43
N GLY A 16 -1.84 11.94 15.37
CA GLY A 16 -1.15 12.91 14.51
C GLY A 16 -1.72 13.05 13.09
N THR A 17 -2.40 12.04 12.56
CA THR A 17 -3.00 12.14 11.21
C THR A 17 -4.19 13.09 11.17
N ASP A 18 -4.94 13.22 12.26
CA ASP A 18 -6.03 14.20 12.39
C ASP A 18 -5.54 15.64 12.29
N ALA A 19 -4.39 15.94 12.87
CA ALA A 19 -3.79 17.28 12.77
C ALA A 19 -3.32 17.57 11.34
N MET A 20 -2.78 16.58 10.66
CA MET A 20 -2.36 16.68 9.27
C MET A 20 -3.57 16.90 8.34
N ALA A 21 -4.64 16.15 8.52
CA ALA A 21 -5.88 16.30 7.76
C ALA A 21 -6.48 17.71 7.94
N ARG A 22 -6.63 18.16 9.19
CA ARG A 22 -7.11 19.52 9.51
C ARG A 22 -6.23 20.61 8.92
N GLY A 23 -4.91 20.40 8.87
CA GLY A 23 -3.96 21.35 8.27
C GLY A 23 -4.20 21.61 6.78
N VAL A 24 -4.87 20.71 6.09
CA VAL A 24 -5.24 20.82 4.67
C VAL A 24 -6.76 20.95 4.46
N GLY A 25 -7.51 21.23 5.52
CA GLY A 25 -8.96 21.50 5.44
C GLY A 25 -9.83 20.23 5.38
N HIS A 26 -9.31 19.08 5.79
CA HIS A 26 -10.03 17.81 5.81
C HIS A 26 -10.19 17.23 7.23
N GLU A 27 -11.08 16.25 7.35
CA GLU A 27 -11.18 15.38 8.51
C GLU A 27 -10.62 13.99 8.17
N ASN A 28 -9.89 13.38 9.10
CA ASN A 28 -9.40 12.02 8.98
C ASN A 28 -10.49 11.01 9.44
N SER A 29 -11.59 10.96 8.70
CA SER A 29 -12.70 10.07 8.98
C SER A 29 -13.25 9.43 7.71
N VAL A 30 -13.82 8.24 7.86
CA VAL A 30 -14.49 7.54 6.75
C VAL A 30 -15.74 8.32 6.31
N GLU A 31 -16.45 8.92 7.25
CA GLU A 31 -17.65 9.72 7.03
C GLU A 31 -17.37 10.93 6.15
N HIS A 32 -16.31 11.67 6.47
CA HIS A 32 -15.88 12.82 5.66
C HIS A 32 -15.45 12.39 4.24
N LEU A 33 -14.68 11.30 4.16
CA LEU A 33 -14.26 10.78 2.86
C LEU A 33 -15.45 10.32 2.01
N ARG A 34 -16.45 9.70 2.63
CA ARG A 34 -17.71 9.30 1.96
C ARG A 34 -18.47 10.50 1.42
N GLN A 35 -18.51 11.61 2.17
CA GLN A 35 -19.12 12.86 1.72
C GLN A 35 -18.36 13.41 0.50
N VAL A 36 -17.04 13.56 0.61
CA VAL A 36 -16.19 14.09 -0.47
C VAL A 36 -16.27 13.21 -1.74
N TYR A 37 -16.27 11.89 -1.59
CA TYR A 37 -16.44 10.97 -2.69
C TYR A 37 -17.80 11.13 -3.38
N GLY A 38 -18.86 11.36 -2.59
CA GLY A 38 -20.19 11.63 -3.14
C GLY A 38 -20.22 12.91 -3.98
N GLU A 39 -19.62 13.99 -3.47
CA GLU A 39 -19.53 15.27 -4.16
C GLU A 39 -18.71 15.20 -5.47
N LEU A 40 -17.67 14.36 -5.50
CA LEU A 40 -16.77 14.20 -6.64
C LEU A 40 -17.19 13.07 -7.61
N GLU A 41 -18.33 12.41 -7.38
CA GLU A 41 -18.76 11.22 -8.13
C GLU A 41 -17.77 10.05 -8.06
N ILE A 42 -16.94 9.97 -7.01
CA ILE A 42 -16.05 8.83 -6.76
C ILE A 42 -16.86 7.72 -6.10
N VAL A 43 -16.94 6.59 -6.77
CA VAL A 43 -17.81 5.48 -6.34
C VAL A 43 -17.05 4.44 -5.50
N HIS A 44 -15.72 4.43 -5.59
CA HIS A 44 -14.89 3.44 -4.90
C HIS A 44 -13.44 3.92 -4.77
N GLY A 45 -12.73 3.45 -3.75
CA GLY A 45 -11.33 3.73 -3.51
C GLY A 45 -10.48 2.48 -3.31
N VAL A 46 -9.20 2.56 -3.70
CA VAL A 46 -8.20 1.51 -3.43
C VAL A 46 -7.17 2.06 -2.46
N VAL A 47 -7.21 1.57 -1.22
CA VAL A 47 -6.28 1.99 -0.17
C VAL A 47 -4.92 1.33 -0.39
N MET A 48 -3.86 2.12 -0.51
CA MET A 48 -2.48 1.64 -0.51
C MET A 48 -2.01 1.47 0.93
N GLY A 49 -2.04 0.23 1.43
CA GLY A 49 -1.70 -0.10 2.80
C GLY A 49 -0.25 0.28 3.13
N ASN A 50 -0.05 0.80 4.33
CA ASN A 50 1.26 1.12 4.91
C ASN A 50 1.18 1.00 6.43
N ARG A 51 0.74 -0.16 6.88
CA ARG A 51 0.53 -0.51 8.29
C ARG A 51 1.10 -1.90 8.59
N SER A 52 0.98 -2.31 9.85
CA SER A 52 1.18 -3.71 10.25
C SER A 52 0.43 -4.68 9.34
N LEU A 53 0.99 -5.85 9.11
CA LEU A 53 0.34 -6.96 8.38
C LEU A 53 -0.75 -7.66 9.20
N GLU A 54 -1.04 -7.21 10.43
CA GLU A 54 -2.19 -7.73 11.16
C GLU A 54 -3.48 -7.38 10.40
N THR A 55 -4.26 -8.39 10.06
CA THR A 55 -5.48 -8.23 9.26
C THR A 55 -6.50 -7.28 9.86
N GLY A 56 -6.50 -7.12 11.18
CA GLY A 56 -7.35 -6.17 11.91
C GLY A 56 -7.17 -4.71 11.52
N PHE A 57 -5.95 -4.31 11.11
CA PHE A 57 -5.68 -2.95 10.62
C PHE A 57 -6.24 -2.66 9.23
N HIS A 58 -6.70 -3.69 8.51
CA HIS A 58 -7.19 -3.59 7.14
C HIS A 58 -8.70 -3.84 7.02
N ASN A 59 -9.46 -3.54 8.06
CA ASN A 59 -10.91 -3.64 8.08
C ASN A 59 -11.57 -2.35 7.57
N TYR A 60 -11.37 -2.07 6.28
CA TYR A 60 -12.01 -0.94 5.60
C TYR A 60 -13.48 -1.26 5.27
N PRO A 61 -14.40 -0.25 5.24
CA PRO A 61 -15.76 -0.42 4.73
C PRO A 61 -15.74 -0.94 3.29
N ARG A 62 -16.26 -2.16 3.08
CA ARG A 62 -16.18 -2.87 1.80
C ARG A 62 -17.02 -2.24 0.69
N ASP A 63 -18.06 -1.52 1.07
CA ASP A 63 -18.90 -0.77 0.13
C ASP A 63 -18.18 0.45 -0.46
N LEU A 64 -17.10 0.90 0.20
CA LEU A 64 -16.32 2.08 -0.20
C LEU A 64 -14.90 1.75 -0.64
N PHE A 65 -14.28 0.70 -0.08
CA PHE A 65 -12.86 0.43 -0.30
C PHE A 65 -12.52 -1.04 -0.57
N HIS A 66 -11.60 -1.21 -1.51
CA HIS A 66 -10.64 -2.31 -1.53
C HIS A 66 -9.28 -1.80 -1.04
N TYR A 67 -8.31 -2.71 -0.85
CA TYR A 67 -6.97 -2.32 -0.45
C TYR A 67 -5.89 -3.20 -1.09
N CYS A 68 -4.70 -2.63 -1.27
CA CYS A 68 -3.48 -3.39 -1.48
C CYS A 68 -2.76 -3.53 -0.14
N VAL A 69 -2.36 -4.75 0.22
CA VAL A 69 -1.53 -4.96 1.41
C VAL A 69 -0.15 -4.32 1.19
N GLY A 70 0.27 -3.45 2.09
CA GLY A 70 1.47 -2.66 1.93
C GLY A 70 2.66 -3.19 2.71
N LEU A 71 3.80 -3.33 2.06
CA LEU A 71 5.07 -3.74 2.65
C LEU A 71 5.96 -2.51 2.85
N ASP A 72 5.60 -1.64 3.77
CA ASP A 72 6.39 -0.45 4.09
C ASP A 72 7.54 -0.73 5.08
N SER A 73 8.26 0.30 5.48
CA SER A 73 9.42 0.18 6.37
C SER A 73 9.09 -0.23 7.81
N LEU A 74 7.83 -0.30 8.21
CA LEU A 74 7.40 -0.87 9.49
C LEU A 74 7.39 -2.39 9.43
N VAL A 75 7.06 -2.95 8.28
CA VAL A 75 6.97 -4.38 8.00
C VAL A 75 8.30 -4.93 7.51
N LEU A 76 8.93 -4.24 6.58
CA LEU A 76 10.08 -4.71 5.82
C LEU A 76 11.14 -3.61 5.70
N ASP A 77 12.29 -3.79 6.31
CA ASP A 77 13.42 -2.87 6.19
C ASP A 77 14.73 -3.67 6.19
N ARG A 78 15.52 -3.58 5.12
CA ARG A 78 16.79 -4.31 4.96
C ARG A 78 17.75 -4.11 6.13
N GLY A 79 17.71 -2.96 6.79
CA GLY A 79 18.59 -2.67 7.93
C GLY A 79 18.08 -3.16 9.27
N ARG A 80 16.83 -3.67 9.35
CA ARG A 80 16.17 -3.96 10.62
C ARG A 80 15.45 -5.30 10.65
N ASN A 81 14.58 -5.56 9.67
CA ASN A 81 13.69 -6.70 9.69
C ASN A 81 13.27 -7.13 8.29
N ILE A 82 13.42 -8.40 8.00
CA ILE A 82 12.76 -9.11 6.89
C ILE A 82 12.11 -10.32 7.56
N PRO A 83 10.79 -10.29 7.84
CA PRO A 83 10.11 -11.40 8.51
C PRO A 83 10.24 -12.69 7.70
N ALA A 84 10.60 -13.78 8.36
CA ALA A 84 10.76 -15.08 7.69
C ALA A 84 9.41 -15.65 7.19
N ASP A 85 8.31 -15.25 7.85
CA ASP A 85 6.93 -15.63 7.53
C ASP A 85 6.19 -14.57 6.68
N LEU A 86 6.93 -13.62 6.10
CA LEU A 86 6.36 -12.55 5.28
C LEU A 86 5.44 -13.07 4.16
N PRO A 87 5.80 -14.13 3.41
CA PRO A 87 4.93 -14.66 2.37
C PRO A 87 3.60 -15.18 2.93
N ASP A 88 3.62 -15.88 4.08
CA ASP A 88 2.41 -16.41 4.71
C ASP A 88 1.46 -15.29 5.15
N GLN A 89 2.01 -14.25 5.77
CA GLN A 89 1.24 -13.09 6.18
C GLN A 89 0.62 -12.36 4.98
N VAL A 90 1.36 -12.18 3.89
CA VAL A 90 0.84 -11.58 2.65
C VAL A 90 -0.23 -12.46 2.03
N GLU A 91 -0.05 -13.77 2.00
CA GLU A 91 -1.03 -14.71 1.46
C GLU A 91 -2.37 -14.65 2.21
N GLU A 92 -2.35 -14.50 3.54
CA GLU A 92 -3.57 -14.30 4.32
C GLU A 92 -4.37 -13.07 3.86
N HIS A 93 -3.69 -11.99 3.50
CA HIS A 93 -4.36 -10.83 2.91
C HIS A 93 -4.89 -11.13 1.52
N LEU A 94 -4.11 -11.77 0.66
CA LEU A 94 -4.50 -12.06 -0.72
C LEU A 94 -5.71 -12.99 -0.82
N LYS A 95 -5.96 -13.83 0.19
CA LYS A 95 -7.17 -14.66 0.31
C LYS A 95 -8.44 -13.86 0.59
N ARG A 96 -8.34 -12.61 1.04
CA ARG A 96 -9.51 -11.78 1.37
C ARG A 96 -10.10 -11.16 0.10
N ASP A 97 -11.43 -11.15 0.01
CA ASP A 97 -12.16 -10.61 -1.15
C ASP A 97 -11.90 -9.11 -1.38
N ASN A 98 -11.69 -8.34 -0.31
CA ASN A 98 -11.45 -6.91 -0.39
C ASN A 98 -9.96 -6.52 -0.48
N CYS A 99 -9.04 -7.49 -0.47
CA CYS A 99 -7.64 -7.25 -0.81
C CYS A 99 -7.48 -7.41 -2.33
N CYS A 100 -7.14 -6.35 -3.04
CA CYS A 100 -7.04 -6.36 -4.50
C CYS A 100 -5.59 -6.35 -5.02
N GLY A 101 -4.58 -6.41 -4.16
CA GLY A 101 -3.18 -6.43 -4.59
C GLY A 101 -2.18 -6.27 -3.46
N VAL A 102 -0.93 -6.13 -3.85
CA VAL A 102 0.20 -5.83 -2.97
C VAL A 102 0.73 -4.43 -3.29
N LYS A 103 1.19 -3.70 -2.27
CA LYS A 103 1.87 -2.41 -2.43
C LYS A 103 3.29 -2.48 -1.89
N LEU A 104 4.28 -2.17 -2.72
CA LEU A 104 5.70 -2.12 -2.36
C LEU A 104 6.21 -0.69 -2.23
N TYR A 105 7.18 -0.51 -1.35
CA TYR A 105 7.81 0.78 -1.04
C TYR A 105 9.35 0.67 -1.07
N PRO A 106 9.98 0.33 -2.20
CA PRO A 106 11.39 -0.04 -2.26
C PRO A 106 12.34 1.03 -1.76
N GLY A 107 12.06 2.31 -2.00
CA GLY A 107 12.85 3.43 -1.49
C GLY A 107 12.84 3.54 0.03
N TYR A 108 11.73 3.27 0.67
CA TYR A 108 11.57 3.29 2.13
C TYR A 108 12.16 2.04 2.78
N ASN A 109 11.97 0.88 2.16
CA ASN A 109 12.50 -0.41 2.60
C ASN A 109 14.02 -0.54 2.37
N ARG A 110 14.56 0.25 1.43
CA ARG A 110 15.95 0.17 0.96
C ARG A 110 16.29 -1.18 0.37
N ILE A 111 15.36 -1.75 -0.40
CA ILE A 111 15.43 -3.08 -1.00
C ILE A 111 15.22 -2.92 -2.50
N TRP A 112 16.06 -3.58 -3.30
CA TRP A 112 15.87 -3.62 -4.75
C TRP A 112 14.66 -4.45 -5.11
N LEU A 113 13.97 -4.10 -6.20
CA LEU A 113 12.82 -4.87 -6.66
C LEU A 113 13.19 -6.31 -7.05
N SER A 114 14.42 -6.53 -7.54
CA SER A 114 14.98 -7.84 -7.85
C SER A 114 15.54 -8.60 -6.64
N ASP A 115 15.34 -8.12 -5.42
CA ASP A 115 15.83 -8.82 -4.21
C ASP A 115 15.00 -10.07 -3.92
N ASP A 116 15.68 -11.15 -3.55
CA ASP A 116 15.09 -12.48 -3.29
C ASP A 116 13.91 -12.43 -2.28
N CYS A 117 13.88 -11.45 -1.39
CA CYS A 117 12.78 -11.34 -0.43
C CYS A 117 11.44 -10.94 -1.07
N TYR A 118 11.45 -10.33 -2.27
CA TYR A 118 10.24 -9.99 -3.00
C TYR A 118 9.76 -11.11 -3.93
N GLN A 119 10.62 -12.02 -4.35
CA GLN A 119 10.24 -13.09 -5.29
C GLN A 119 9.03 -13.91 -4.82
N PRO A 120 8.97 -14.42 -3.57
CA PRO A 120 7.77 -15.13 -3.10
C PRO A 120 6.50 -14.26 -3.12
N ILE A 121 6.64 -12.93 -2.99
CA ILE A 121 5.50 -12.01 -3.02
C ILE A 121 4.99 -11.83 -4.46
N TYR A 122 5.87 -11.77 -5.44
CA TYR A 122 5.48 -11.76 -6.86
C TYR A 122 4.77 -13.06 -7.26
N ASP A 123 5.32 -14.21 -6.85
CA ASP A 123 4.72 -15.53 -7.10
C ASP A 123 3.31 -15.64 -6.49
N LEU A 124 3.13 -15.13 -5.27
CA LEU A 124 1.83 -15.07 -4.62
C LEU A 124 0.87 -14.15 -5.36
N ALA A 125 1.30 -12.95 -5.72
CA ALA A 125 0.46 -11.99 -6.46
C ALA A 125 -0.02 -12.60 -7.79
N ALA A 126 0.88 -13.24 -8.54
CA ALA A 126 0.56 -13.95 -9.78
C ALA A 126 -0.41 -15.12 -9.53
N ARG A 127 -0.18 -15.94 -8.50
CA ARG A 127 -1.06 -17.06 -8.14
C ARG A 127 -2.51 -16.62 -7.85
N TYR A 128 -2.67 -15.47 -7.20
CA TYR A 128 -3.98 -14.91 -6.87
C TYR A 128 -4.55 -13.98 -7.94
N ASP A 129 -3.86 -13.83 -9.08
CA ASP A 129 -4.23 -12.90 -10.16
C ASP A 129 -4.44 -11.47 -9.64
N LYS A 130 -3.51 -10.98 -8.83
CA LYS A 130 -3.57 -9.66 -8.19
C LYS A 130 -2.34 -8.82 -8.53
N PRO A 131 -2.52 -7.52 -8.84
CA PRO A 131 -1.42 -6.64 -9.23
C PRO A 131 -0.49 -6.33 -8.05
N VAL A 132 0.75 -5.99 -8.40
CA VAL A 132 1.71 -5.38 -7.50
C VAL A 132 1.87 -3.91 -7.86
N ALA A 133 1.44 -3.02 -6.97
CA ALA A 133 1.61 -1.58 -7.09
C ALA A 133 2.95 -1.18 -6.43
N ILE A 134 3.80 -0.46 -7.14
CA ILE A 134 5.14 -0.10 -6.67
C ILE A 134 5.27 1.41 -6.53
N HIS A 135 5.76 1.89 -5.37
CA HIS A 135 6.10 3.29 -5.20
C HIS A 135 7.39 3.61 -5.95
N MET A 136 7.31 4.54 -6.89
CA MET A 136 8.45 4.96 -7.71
C MET A 136 8.63 6.47 -7.63
N GLY A 137 9.86 6.92 -7.85
CA GLY A 137 10.18 8.35 -7.90
C GLY A 137 10.36 9.00 -6.52
N LEU A 138 9.85 10.22 -6.36
CA LEU A 138 10.05 11.04 -5.17
C LEU A 138 9.43 10.39 -3.92
N THR A 139 10.15 10.46 -2.81
CA THR A 139 9.71 9.92 -1.52
C THR A 139 9.42 11.05 -0.52
N ALA A 140 8.42 10.85 0.34
CA ALA A 140 8.01 11.85 1.31
C ALA A 140 8.98 12.01 2.49
N PHE A 141 9.83 11.02 2.76
CA PHE A 141 10.75 11.01 3.90
C PHE A 141 12.21 11.04 3.47
N SER A 142 13.02 11.85 4.16
CA SER A 142 14.46 12.01 3.91
C SER A 142 15.28 10.72 4.08
N ARG A 143 14.75 9.72 4.76
CA ARG A 143 15.40 8.41 4.95
C ARG A 143 15.19 7.45 3.80
N ALA A 144 14.25 7.73 2.90
CA ALA A 144 14.02 6.91 1.72
C ALA A 144 15.08 7.23 0.65
N HIS A 145 15.48 6.21 -0.09
CA HIS A 145 16.55 6.33 -1.08
C HIS A 145 16.01 6.18 -2.49
N LEU A 146 16.09 7.24 -3.29
CA LEU A 146 15.61 7.28 -4.68
C LEU A 146 16.20 6.18 -5.56
N LYS A 147 17.42 5.73 -5.30
CA LYS A 147 18.05 4.69 -6.10
C LYS A 147 17.25 3.38 -6.15
N TYR A 148 16.53 3.03 -5.07
CA TYR A 148 15.70 1.82 -5.01
C TYR A 148 14.32 1.98 -5.65
N CYS A 149 13.87 3.22 -5.87
CA CYS A 149 12.59 3.52 -6.49
C CYS A 149 12.73 4.34 -7.78
N HIS A 150 13.89 4.25 -8.43
CA HIS A 150 14.06 4.79 -9.78
C HIS A 150 13.31 3.90 -10.79
N PRO A 151 12.51 4.47 -11.72
CA PRO A 151 11.70 3.66 -12.64
C PRO A 151 12.46 2.59 -13.41
N LEU A 152 13.73 2.78 -13.73
CA LEU A 152 14.56 1.76 -14.39
C LEU A 152 14.76 0.48 -13.57
N THR A 153 14.59 0.52 -12.24
CA THR A 153 14.68 -0.70 -11.44
C THR A 153 13.51 -1.66 -11.68
N LEU A 154 12.44 -1.18 -12.32
CA LEU A 154 11.31 -2.01 -12.68
C LEU A 154 11.62 -2.93 -13.86
N ASP A 155 12.51 -2.52 -14.76
CA ASP A 155 12.87 -3.33 -15.93
C ASP A 155 13.45 -4.70 -15.53
N GLU A 156 14.16 -4.76 -14.38
CA GLU A 156 14.76 -6.00 -13.88
C GLU A 156 13.73 -7.07 -13.44
N VAL A 157 12.50 -6.68 -13.17
CA VAL A 157 11.43 -7.58 -12.67
C VAL A 157 10.21 -7.64 -13.60
N ALA A 158 10.11 -6.74 -14.56
CA ALA A 158 8.98 -6.70 -15.50
C ALA A 158 9.31 -7.37 -16.83
N ALA A 159 10.61 -7.66 -17.08
CA ALA A 159 11.08 -8.30 -18.31
C ALA A 159 11.12 -9.84 -18.22
N ASP A 160 11.08 -10.41 -17.02
CA ASP A 160 11.10 -11.83 -16.72
C ASP A 160 9.69 -12.37 -16.41
#